data_8b471696a7fb943b29b9b632e419086f
#
_entry.id   8b471696a7fb943b29b9b632e419086f
#
_cell.length_a   1.000
_cell.length_b   1.000
_cell.length_c   1.000
_cell.angle_alpha   90.00
_cell.angle_beta   90.00
_cell.angle_gamma   90.00
#
_symmetry.space_group_name_H-M   'P 1'
#
loop_
_entity.id
_entity.type
_entity.pdbx_description
1 polymer ?
#
loop_
_entity_poly.entity_id
_entity_poly.type
_entity_poly.pdbx_seq_one_letter_code
_entity_poly.pdbx_strand_id
1 'polypeptide(L)' 'MNTELLALPQRWIWKADRDFSLAIQVGETFPDMAAYHYQQAAEKYLKAYLVFQGVPLKKTHHIGTLTLLA' A
#
# COMPACT_ATOMS: atom_id res chain seq x y z
N MET A 1 11.04 5.72 15.44
CA MET A 1 11.17 4.53 14.61
C MET A 1 12.32 4.70 13.65
N ASN A 2 13.08 3.65 13.43
CA ASN A 2 14.23 3.69 12.54
C ASN A 2 13.79 3.85 11.08
N THR A 3 14.34 4.84 10.37
CA THR A 3 14.03 5.09 8.98
C THR A 3 14.33 3.88 8.09
N GLU A 4 15.37 3.12 8.42
CA GLU A 4 15.74 1.93 7.66
C GLU A 4 14.65 0.86 7.69
N LEU A 5 13.99 0.70 8.83
CA LEU A 5 12.90 -0.25 8.94
C LEU A 5 11.72 0.14 8.05
N LEU A 6 11.45 1.44 7.92
CA LEU A 6 10.38 1.93 7.05
C LEU A 6 10.67 1.68 5.58
N ALA A 7 11.96 1.57 5.22
CA ALA A 7 12.36 1.34 3.83
C ALA A 7 12.36 -0.13 3.44
N LEU A 8 12.18 -1.06 4.38
CA LEU A 8 12.20 -2.49 4.05
C LEU A 8 10.92 -2.90 3.33
N PRO A 9 11.02 -3.66 2.24
CA PRO A 9 9.83 -4.13 1.52
C PRO A 9 8.84 -4.88 2.42
N GLN A 10 9.35 -5.66 3.38
CA GLN A 10 8.51 -6.45 4.28
C GLN A 10 7.57 -5.57 5.11
N ARG A 11 8.00 -4.37 5.47
CA ARG A 11 7.15 -3.44 6.21
C ARG A 11 5.95 -3.01 5.38
N TRP A 12 6.19 -2.74 4.11
CA TRP A 12 5.11 -2.32 3.20
C TRP A 12 4.16 -3.46 2.91
N ILE A 13 4.69 -4.69 2.75
CA ILE A 13 3.85 -5.87 2.54
C ILE A 13 2.95 -6.10 3.75
N TRP A 14 3.50 -6.00 4.96
CA TRP A 14 2.71 -6.17 6.17
C TRP A 14 1.57 -5.17 6.26
N LYS A 15 1.85 -3.90 5.94
CA LYS A 15 0.81 -2.87 5.93
C LYS A 15 -0.22 -3.11 4.85
N ALA A 16 0.22 -3.54 3.68
CA ALA A 16 -0.67 -3.86 2.56
C ALA A 16 -1.61 -5.01 2.93
N ASP A 17 -1.08 -6.05 3.55
CA ASP A 17 -1.87 -7.20 3.98
C ASP A 17 -2.96 -6.78 4.97
N ARG A 18 -2.66 -5.84 5.86
CA ARG A 18 -3.64 -5.35 6.83
C ARG A 18 -4.76 -4.59 6.12
N ASP A 19 -4.43 -3.73 5.16
CA ASP A 19 -5.46 -3.03 4.39
C ASP A 19 -6.31 -4.01 3.58
N PHE A 20 -5.68 -5.00 2.99
CA PHE A 20 -6.38 -6.02 2.21
C PHE A 20 -7.35 -6.81 3.08
N SER A 21 -6.90 -7.24 4.27
CA SER A 21 -7.75 -7.97 5.21
C SER A 21 -8.95 -7.14 5.65
N LEU A 22 -8.73 -5.87 5.94
CA LEU A 22 -9.83 -4.98 6.33
C LEU A 22 -10.82 -4.81 5.19
N ALA A 23 -10.34 -4.65 3.97
CA ALA A 23 -11.21 -4.53 2.80
C ALA A 23 -12.13 -5.75 2.67
N ILE A 24 -11.58 -6.95 2.87
CA ILE A 24 -12.38 -8.17 2.82
C ILE A 24 -13.45 -8.15 3.90
N GLN A 25 -13.09 -7.75 5.11
CA GLN A 25 -14.02 -7.78 6.25
C GLN A 25 -15.19 -6.81 6.09
N VAL A 26 -14.97 -5.66 5.48
CA VAL A 26 -16.01 -4.66 5.32
C VAL A 26 -16.71 -4.71 3.97
N GLY A 27 -16.24 -5.60 3.08
CA GLY A 27 -16.57 -5.56 1.66
C GLY A 27 -18.05 -5.49 1.31
N GLU A 28 -18.88 -6.33 1.92
CA GLU A 28 -20.30 -6.38 1.58
C GLU A 28 -21.09 -5.27 2.28
N THR A 29 -20.69 -4.93 3.50
CA THR A 29 -21.41 -3.95 4.31
C THR A 29 -21.09 -2.52 3.90
N PHE A 30 -19.82 -2.27 3.58
CA PHE A 30 -19.33 -0.93 3.23
C PHE A 30 -18.45 -1.01 1.98
N PRO A 31 -19.06 -1.18 0.79
CA PRO A 31 -18.28 -1.39 -0.44
C PRO A 31 -17.37 -0.22 -0.80
N ASP A 32 -17.75 1.01 -0.46
CA ASP A 32 -16.90 2.17 -0.71
C ASP A 32 -15.66 2.16 0.18
N MET A 33 -15.81 1.77 1.44
CA MET A 33 -14.68 1.62 2.35
C MET A 33 -13.78 0.46 1.93
N ALA A 34 -14.38 -0.63 1.45
CA ALA A 34 -13.62 -1.75 0.94
C ALA A 34 -12.78 -1.33 -0.26
N ALA A 35 -13.36 -0.58 -1.20
CA ALA A 35 -12.64 -0.08 -2.37
C ALA A 35 -11.45 0.79 -1.95
N TYR A 36 -11.66 1.67 -0.98
CA TYR A 36 -10.57 2.50 -0.46
C TYR A 36 -9.43 1.65 0.09
N HIS A 37 -9.74 0.65 0.91
CA HIS A 37 -8.70 -0.19 1.51
C HIS A 37 -8.04 -1.12 0.50
N TYR A 38 -8.75 -1.59 -0.52
CA TYR A 38 -8.12 -2.32 -1.63
C TYR A 38 -7.12 -1.43 -2.36
N GLN A 39 -7.49 -0.17 -2.59
CA GLN A 39 -6.59 0.78 -3.23
C GLN A 39 -5.34 1.02 -2.37
N GLN A 40 -5.52 1.20 -1.06
CA GLN A 40 -4.41 1.38 -0.13
C GLN A 40 -3.49 0.16 -0.14
N ALA A 41 -4.06 -1.03 -0.17
CA ALA A 41 -3.26 -2.26 -0.23
C ALA A 41 -2.45 -2.29 -1.52
N ALA A 42 -3.08 -2.01 -2.66
CA ALA A 42 -2.40 -2.01 -3.95
C ALA A 42 -1.23 -1.02 -3.97
N GLU A 43 -1.44 0.19 -3.44
CA GLU A 43 -0.38 1.20 -3.37
C GLU A 43 0.79 0.72 -2.53
N LYS A 44 0.51 0.07 -1.40
CA LYS A 44 1.55 -0.41 -0.51
C LYS A 44 2.30 -1.60 -1.08
N TYR A 45 1.62 -2.48 -1.81
CA TYR A 45 2.30 -3.55 -2.52
C TYR A 45 3.24 -2.99 -3.59
N LEU A 46 2.80 -1.95 -4.32
CA LEU A 46 3.65 -1.29 -5.29
C LEU A 46 4.86 -0.65 -4.64
N LYS A 47 4.66 -0.01 -3.48
CA LYS A 47 5.77 0.59 -2.74
C LYS A 47 6.77 -0.48 -2.31
N ALA A 48 6.29 -1.63 -1.84
CA ALA A 48 7.16 -2.74 -1.48
C ALA A 48 8.00 -3.19 -2.68
N TYR A 49 7.37 -3.33 -3.83
CA TYR A 49 8.05 -3.73 -5.05
C TYR A 49 9.12 -2.71 -5.44
N LEU A 50 8.79 -1.42 -5.43
CA LEU A 50 9.73 -0.38 -5.83
C LEU A 50 10.89 -0.26 -4.85
N VAL A 51 10.62 -0.37 -3.55
CA VAL A 51 11.67 -0.36 -2.54
C VAL A 51 12.61 -1.55 -2.75
N PHE A 52 12.04 -2.71 -3.06
CA PHE A 52 12.84 -3.90 -3.38
C PHE A 52 13.74 -3.65 -4.59
N GLN A 53 13.24 -2.89 -5.58
CA GLN A 53 14.01 -2.53 -6.77
C GLN A 53 15.00 -1.39 -6.53
N GLY A 54 15.07 -0.86 -5.31
CA GLY A 54 16.03 0.19 -4.98
C GLY A 54 15.54 1.61 -5.24
N VAL A 55 14.25 1.81 -5.50
CA VAL A 55 13.69 3.15 -5.71
C VAL A 55 13.57 3.86 -4.36
N PRO A 56 14.09 5.09 -4.21
CA PRO A 56 13.98 5.83 -2.95
C PRO A 56 12.54 6.07 -2.53
N LEU A 57 12.25 5.96 -1.23
CA LEU A 57 10.91 6.16 -0.69
C LEU A 57 10.30 7.50 -1.08
N LYS A 58 11.12 8.56 -1.13
CA LYS A 58 10.62 9.89 -1.48
C LYS A 58 10.00 9.95 -2.87
N LYS A 59 10.36 9.01 -3.75
CA LYS A 59 9.78 8.94 -5.10
C LYS A 59 8.56 8.05 -5.18
N THR A 60 8.35 7.20 -4.18
CA THR A 60 7.24 6.25 -4.21
C THR A 60 5.92 6.87 -3.77
N HIS A 61 5.93 8.03 -3.11
CA HIS A 61 4.68 8.63 -2.64
C HIS A 61 3.79 9.13 -3.79
N HIS A 62 4.34 9.26 -4.99
CA HIS A 62 3.56 9.65 -6.16
C HIS A 62 2.71 8.50 -6.71
N ILE A 63 2.92 7.27 -6.21
CA ILE A 63 2.17 6.10 -6.69
C ILE A 63 0.67 6.27 -6.51
N GLY A 64 0.26 6.83 -5.36
CA GLY A 64 -1.16 7.08 -5.11
C GLY A 64 -1.82 7.91 -6.20
N THR A 65 -1.15 8.97 -6.64
CA THR A 65 -1.65 9.82 -7.72
C THR A 65 -1.74 9.05 -9.02
N LEU A 66 -0.73 8.25 -9.35
CA LEU A 66 -0.73 7.45 -10.57
C LEU A 66 -1.85 6.42 -10.56
N THR A 67 -2.06 5.78 -9.42
CA THR A 67 -3.13 4.80 -9.26
C THR A 67 -4.51 5.42 -9.48
N LEU A 68 -4.72 6.63 -8.97
CA LEU A 68 -5.98 7.33 -9.14
C LEU A 68 -6.24 7.73 -10.59
N LEU A 69 -5.18 7.99 -11.35
CA LEU A 69 -5.30 8.39 -12.76
C LEU A 69 -5.45 7.20 -13.69
N ALA A 70 -5.00 6.05 -13.23
CA ALA A 70 -5.08 4.85 -14.04
C ALA A 70 -6.47 4.24 -14.00
#